data_0298a42465afb651ebdb07af58fef6ff
#
_entry.id   0298a42465afb651ebdb07af58fef6ff
#
_cell.length_a   1.000
_cell.length_b   1.000
_cell.length_c   1.000
_cell.angle_alpha   90.00
_cell.angle_beta   90.00
_cell.angle_gamma   90.00
#
_symmetry.space_group_name_H-M   'P 1'
#
loop_
_entity.id
_entity.type
_entity.pdbx_description
1 polymer ?
#
loop_
_entity_poly.entity_id
_entity_poly.type
_entity_poly.pdbx_seq_one_letter_code
_entity_poly.pdbx_strand_id
1 'polypeptide(L)'
;MGFAYNALTINGVSTATLDFDCLVETNSPITMGKKKDILHEDEMVNGVLLQSIEAYEPVEKPYVFYLNNVTKDQARKFKALFDPTGWFTPYDDPNIRHYYYSFTMESEILNEVDGYRVTVTFLCDPFEYEPERVVTLGTSIVNHTNAPMFPKLEVLGSVATQQTLTIGAQTMIFKNGITTRAWVENKLGEQNVTNNAGANINSQVKGPFFVIPPKKTVAVSKTSGITSVKMTTRWGWR
;
A
#
# COMPACT_ATOMS: atom_id res chain seq x y z
N MET A 1 31.41 -4.80 6.69
CA MET A 1 30.14 -5.20 6.09
C MET A 1 29.81 -6.54 6.72
N GLY A 2 28.70 -6.63 7.43
CA GLY A 2 28.26 -7.86 8.06
C GLY A 2 27.78 -8.88 7.04
N PHE A 3 27.67 -10.13 7.44
CA PHE A 3 27.09 -11.18 6.64
C PHE A 3 25.56 -11.08 6.72
N ALA A 4 24.87 -11.17 5.59
CA ALA A 4 23.41 -11.15 5.52
C ALA A 4 22.90 -12.37 4.77
N TYR A 5 21.84 -12.97 5.30
CA TYR A 5 21.12 -14.05 4.65
C TYR A 5 19.63 -13.74 4.67
N ASN A 6 18.95 -13.92 3.54
CA ASN A 6 17.52 -13.65 3.40
C ASN A 6 17.14 -12.20 3.80
N ALA A 7 17.84 -11.21 3.27
CA ALA A 7 17.73 -9.83 3.69
C ALA A 7 16.33 -9.23 3.41
N LEU A 8 15.65 -8.72 4.45
CA LEU A 8 14.47 -7.88 4.29
C LEU A 8 14.87 -6.43 4.00
N THR A 9 14.06 -5.76 3.20
CA THR A 9 14.14 -4.29 3.08
C THR A 9 13.03 -3.67 3.91
N ILE A 10 13.38 -2.92 4.96
CA ILE A 10 12.45 -2.29 5.90
C ILE A 10 12.58 -0.78 5.74
N ASN A 11 11.48 -0.10 5.43
CA ASN A 11 11.44 1.36 5.19
C ASN A 11 12.53 1.84 4.21
N GLY A 12 12.82 1.04 3.18
CA GLY A 12 13.81 1.35 2.17
C GLY A 12 15.26 1.00 2.53
N VAL A 13 15.51 0.49 3.75
CA VAL A 13 16.84 0.05 4.20
C VAL A 13 16.89 -1.47 4.21
N SER A 14 17.82 -2.05 3.45
CA SER A 14 18.03 -3.50 3.45
C SER A 14 18.83 -3.93 4.67
N THR A 15 18.42 -5.02 5.33
CA THR A 15 19.19 -5.62 6.43
C THR A 15 20.58 -6.11 5.97
N ALA A 16 20.79 -6.32 4.66
CA ALA A 16 22.09 -6.64 4.08
C ALA A 16 23.09 -5.47 4.14
N THR A 17 22.64 -4.24 4.35
CA THR A 17 23.51 -3.06 4.40
C THR A 17 24.02 -2.75 5.82
N LEU A 18 23.60 -3.54 6.81
CA LEU A 18 24.03 -3.38 8.19
C LEU A 18 25.54 -3.71 8.36
N ASP A 19 26.14 -3.10 9.35
CA ASP A 19 27.58 -3.29 9.67
C ASP A 19 27.84 -4.49 10.59
N PHE A 20 26.84 -5.36 10.77
CA PHE A 20 26.87 -6.58 11.58
C PHE A 20 26.08 -7.70 10.92
N ASP A 21 26.23 -8.92 11.39
CA ASP A 21 25.57 -10.09 10.83
C ASP A 21 24.07 -10.09 11.16
N CYS A 22 23.24 -10.12 10.13
CA CYS A 22 21.79 -10.17 10.23
C CYS A 22 21.24 -11.27 9.32
N LEU A 23 20.75 -12.33 9.92
CA LEU A 23 20.20 -13.49 9.23
C LEU A 23 18.70 -13.55 9.47
N VAL A 24 17.91 -13.78 8.43
CA VAL A 24 16.47 -14.01 8.54
C VAL A 24 16.18 -15.50 8.33
N GLU A 25 15.60 -16.12 9.34
CA GLU A 25 15.32 -17.56 9.34
C GLU A 25 14.12 -17.91 8.45
N THR A 26 13.10 -17.07 8.49
CA THR A 26 11.77 -17.44 8.02
C THR A 26 11.53 -16.95 6.60
N ASN A 27 11.01 -17.83 5.74
CA ASN A 27 10.38 -17.44 4.47
C ASN A 27 9.14 -16.62 4.75
N SER A 28 8.74 -15.77 3.77
CA SER A 28 7.52 -14.99 3.88
C SER A 28 6.30 -15.90 4.09
N PRO A 29 5.53 -15.72 5.18
CA PRO A 29 4.33 -16.51 5.37
C PRO A 29 3.29 -16.16 4.31
N ILE A 30 2.73 -17.17 3.65
CA ILE A 30 1.57 -16.99 2.77
C ILE A 30 0.36 -16.79 3.67
N THR A 31 -0.15 -15.57 3.72
CA THR A 31 -1.29 -15.19 4.56
C THR A 31 -2.33 -14.47 3.71
N MET A 32 -3.59 -14.66 4.02
CA MET A 32 -4.71 -13.98 3.36
C MET A 32 -5.61 -13.35 4.42
N GLY A 33 -5.91 -12.07 4.27
CA GLY A 33 -6.83 -11.37 5.16
C GLY A 33 -8.23 -11.98 5.08
N LYS A 34 -8.81 -12.30 6.25
CA LYS A 34 -10.18 -12.77 6.34
C LYS A 34 -11.14 -11.64 5.99
N LYS A 35 -12.15 -11.94 5.17
CA LYS A 35 -13.20 -10.96 4.85
C LYS A 35 -14.02 -10.67 6.11
N LYS A 36 -14.33 -9.39 6.34
CA LYS A 36 -15.21 -8.97 7.42
C LYS A 36 -16.65 -9.16 6.99
N ASP A 37 -17.25 -10.23 7.44
CA ASP A 37 -18.64 -10.54 7.20
C ASP A 37 -19.44 -10.45 8.52
N ILE A 38 -20.61 -9.85 8.47
CA ILE A 38 -21.52 -9.80 9.59
C ILE A 38 -22.56 -10.90 9.40
N LEU A 39 -22.58 -11.85 10.30
CA LEU A 39 -23.58 -12.91 10.33
C LEU A 39 -24.77 -12.44 11.18
N HIS A 40 -25.96 -12.40 10.59
CA HIS A 40 -27.21 -12.14 11.30
C HIS A 40 -27.99 -13.45 11.41
N GLU A 41 -28.20 -13.91 12.63
CA GLU A 41 -29.11 -14.99 12.94
C GLU A 41 -30.52 -14.41 13.09
N ASP A 42 -31.45 -14.90 12.31
CA ASP A 42 -32.86 -14.52 12.39
C ASP A 42 -33.69 -15.81 12.58
N GLU A 43 -34.52 -15.84 13.63
CA GLU A 43 -35.37 -16.97 13.96
C GLU A 43 -36.40 -17.31 12.86
N MET A 44 -36.68 -16.36 11.99
CA MET A 44 -37.65 -16.49 10.90
C MET A 44 -37.03 -17.02 9.59
N VAL A 45 -35.71 -17.20 9.53
CA VAL A 45 -34.99 -17.64 8.34
C VAL A 45 -34.17 -18.89 8.63
N ASN A 46 -34.36 -19.92 7.83
CA ASN A 46 -33.51 -21.11 7.92
C ASN A 46 -32.09 -20.78 7.45
N GLY A 47 -31.12 -20.71 8.37
CA GLY A 47 -29.73 -20.39 8.11
C GLY A 47 -29.34 -19.03 8.63
N VAL A 48 -28.31 -18.45 8.05
CA VAL A 48 -27.71 -17.18 8.49
C VAL A 48 -27.76 -16.17 7.34
N LEU A 49 -28.22 -14.97 7.63
CA LEU A 49 -28.10 -13.85 6.70
C LEU A 49 -26.66 -13.31 6.72
N LEU A 50 -25.98 -13.39 5.59
CA LEU A 50 -24.62 -12.88 5.44
C LEU A 50 -24.65 -11.46 4.89
N GLN A 51 -24.29 -10.50 5.72
CA GLN A 51 -24.01 -9.14 5.26
C GLN A 51 -22.51 -9.03 4.97
N SER A 52 -22.15 -9.10 3.69
CA SER A 52 -20.76 -8.96 3.26
C SER A 52 -20.32 -7.50 3.28
N ILE A 53 -19.24 -7.22 3.98
CA ILE A 53 -18.55 -5.93 3.97
C ILE A 53 -17.32 -6.08 3.06
N GLU A 54 -17.14 -5.18 2.09
CA GLU A 54 -15.95 -5.17 1.22
C GLU A 54 -14.70 -4.67 1.97
N ALA A 55 -14.45 -5.26 3.14
CA ALA A 55 -13.29 -5.00 3.98
C ALA A 55 -12.68 -6.31 4.47
N TYR A 56 -11.42 -6.29 4.83
CA TYR A 56 -10.65 -7.45 5.27
C TYR A 56 -9.97 -7.14 6.60
N GLU A 57 -9.72 -8.20 7.37
CA GLU A 57 -8.94 -8.12 8.61
C GLU A 57 -7.46 -7.99 8.26
N PRO A 58 -6.68 -7.25 9.08
CA PRO A 58 -5.24 -7.22 8.94
C PRO A 58 -4.65 -8.62 9.15
N VAL A 59 -3.46 -8.83 8.63
CA VAL A 59 -2.73 -10.11 8.73
C VAL A 59 -1.46 -9.94 9.52
N GLU A 60 -1.11 -10.96 10.30
CA GLU A 60 0.15 -11.02 11.02
C GLU A 60 1.20 -11.74 10.17
N LYS A 61 2.39 -11.15 10.09
CA LYS A 61 3.55 -11.72 9.39
C LYS A 61 4.74 -11.74 10.36
N PRO A 62 5.04 -12.92 10.96
CA PRO A 62 6.19 -13.07 11.85
C PRO A 62 7.47 -13.29 11.04
N TYR A 63 8.55 -12.65 11.49
CA TYR A 63 9.92 -12.86 11.00
C TYR A 63 10.87 -13.04 12.18
N VAL A 64 11.78 -13.98 12.04
CA VAL A 64 12.83 -14.26 13.04
C VAL A 64 14.17 -13.82 12.47
N PHE A 65 14.85 -12.95 13.21
CA PHE A 65 16.16 -12.43 12.87
C PHE A 65 17.19 -12.98 13.86
N TYR A 66 18.33 -13.39 13.36
CA TYR A 66 19.51 -13.68 14.15
C TYR A 66 20.52 -12.57 13.92
N LEU A 67 20.86 -11.88 14.99
CA LEU A 67 21.90 -10.85 15.02
C LEU A 67 23.10 -11.43 15.75
N ASN A 68 24.17 -11.73 15.03
CA ASN A 68 25.36 -12.36 15.60
C ASN A 68 26.50 -11.35 15.76
N ASN A 69 27.29 -11.50 16.81
CA ASN A 69 28.44 -10.64 17.12
C ASN A 69 28.06 -9.16 17.13
N VAL A 70 27.00 -8.80 17.84
CA VAL A 70 26.45 -7.44 17.84
C VAL A 70 26.66 -6.74 19.16
N THR A 71 27.18 -5.53 19.09
CA THR A 71 27.21 -4.60 20.21
C THR A 71 25.82 -4.05 20.52
N LYS A 72 25.63 -3.51 21.71
CA LYS A 72 24.37 -2.85 22.09
C LYS A 72 24.02 -1.67 21.18
N ASP A 73 25.02 -0.97 20.64
CA ASP A 73 24.79 0.14 19.70
C ASP A 73 24.32 -0.38 18.34
N GLN A 74 24.85 -1.48 17.86
CA GLN A 74 24.37 -2.13 16.65
C GLN A 74 22.96 -2.69 16.82
N ALA A 75 22.62 -3.24 17.98
CA ALA A 75 21.25 -3.66 18.28
C ALA A 75 20.27 -2.45 18.28
N ARG A 76 20.71 -1.26 18.72
CA ARG A 76 19.91 -0.02 18.61
C ARG A 76 19.73 0.41 17.15
N LYS A 77 20.77 0.30 16.31
CA LYS A 77 20.66 0.55 14.86
C LYS A 77 19.66 -0.38 14.19
N PHE A 78 19.65 -1.67 14.56
CA PHE A 78 18.64 -2.61 14.07
C PHE A 78 17.22 -2.14 14.44
N LYS A 79 16.97 -1.78 15.70
CA LYS A 79 15.67 -1.26 16.14
C LYS A 79 15.26 0.00 15.39
N ALA A 80 16.21 0.86 15.03
CA ALA A 80 15.95 2.10 14.31
C ALA A 80 15.48 1.91 12.84
N LEU A 81 15.49 0.67 12.31
CA LEU A 81 14.91 0.36 11.01
C LEU A 81 13.37 0.38 11.04
N PHE A 82 12.77 0.23 12.22
CA PHE A 82 11.34 0.04 12.40
C PHE A 82 10.68 1.33 12.87
N ASP A 83 9.98 2.00 11.96
CA ASP A 83 9.05 3.07 12.30
C ASP A 83 7.73 2.49 12.83
N PRO A 84 6.90 3.25 13.56
CA PRO A 84 5.61 2.77 14.06
C PRO A 84 4.70 2.20 12.97
N THR A 85 4.79 2.73 11.76
CA THR A 85 4.13 2.23 10.54
C THR A 85 5.10 2.30 9.38
N GLY A 86 4.94 1.45 8.37
CA GLY A 86 5.85 1.52 7.23
C GLY A 86 5.66 0.42 6.21
N TRP A 87 6.72 0.18 5.46
CA TRP A 87 6.75 -0.81 4.39
C TRP A 87 7.91 -1.77 4.60
N PHE A 88 7.68 -3.04 4.27
CA PHE A 88 8.80 -3.96 4.08
C PHE A 88 8.64 -4.78 2.81
N THR A 89 9.77 -5.20 2.26
CA THR A 89 9.88 -6.09 1.10
C THR A 89 10.61 -7.34 1.54
N PRO A 90 10.02 -8.53 1.39
CA PRO A 90 10.68 -9.79 1.70
C PRO A 90 11.77 -10.12 0.67
N TYR A 91 12.75 -10.91 1.05
CA TYR A 91 13.85 -11.31 0.18
C TYR A 91 13.43 -12.29 -0.91
N ASP A 92 12.46 -13.14 -0.61
CA ASP A 92 11.93 -14.19 -1.48
C ASP A 92 10.89 -13.69 -2.48
N ASP A 93 10.37 -12.46 -2.29
CA ASP A 93 9.53 -11.76 -3.26
C ASP A 93 9.86 -10.26 -3.35
N PRO A 94 10.93 -9.90 -4.06
CA PRO A 94 11.39 -8.51 -4.15
C PRO A 94 10.46 -7.59 -4.98
N ASN A 95 9.46 -8.16 -5.66
CA ASN A 95 8.47 -7.43 -6.44
C ASN A 95 7.22 -7.08 -5.63
N ILE A 96 7.14 -7.54 -4.40
CA ILE A 96 6.00 -7.29 -3.50
C ILE A 96 6.50 -6.57 -2.26
N ARG A 97 5.68 -5.66 -1.76
CA ARG A 97 5.89 -4.97 -0.50
C ARG A 97 4.64 -5.05 0.36
N HIS A 98 4.84 -5.09 1.67
CA HIS A 98 3.78 -5.12 2.66
C HIS A 98 3.75 -3.80 3.42
N TYR A 99 2.56 -3.22 3.58
CA TYR A 99 2.34 -2.12 4.50
C TYR A 99 2.02 -2.67 5.88
N TYR A 100 2.70 -2.22 6.92
CA TYR A 100 2.37 -2.57 8.29
C TYR A 100 1.87 -1.36 9.07
N TYR A 101 0.82 -1.60 9.87
CA TYR A 101 0.21 -0.62 10.75
C TYR A 101 0.92 -0.52 12.10
N SER A 102 1.50 -1.63 12.54
CA SER A 102 2.25 -1.77 13.77
C SER A 102 3.10 -3.02 13.73
N PHE A 103 3.97 -3.19 14.69
CA PHE A 103 4.72 -4.42 14.91
C PHE A 103 4.93 -4.67 16.40
N THR A 104 5.17 -5.93 16.77
CA THR A 104 5.72 -6.31 18.06
C THR A 104 7.14 -6.84 17.85
N MET A 105 8.01 -6.63 18.82
CA MET A 105 9.39 -7.09 18.78
C MET A 105 9.75 -7.73 20.11
N GLU A 106 10.12 -9.00 20.06
CA GLU A 106 10.62 -9.77 21.20
C GLU A 106 12.07 -10.19 20.92
N SER A 107 12.91 -10.20 21.95
CA SER A 107 14.30 -10.58 21.77
C SER A 107 14.78 -11.52 22.87
N GLU A 108 15.52 -12.53 22.46
CA GLU A 108 16.22 -13.50 23.30
C GLU A 108 17.73 -13.31 23.14
N ILE A 109 18.48 -13.38 24.25
CA ILE A 109 19.94 -13.24 24.22
C ILE A 109 20.54 -14.60 23.89
N LEU A 110 21.43 -14.62 22.91
CA LEU A 110 22.21 -15.77 22.50
C LEU A 110 23.65 -15.63 23.06
N ASN A 111 23.89 -16.18 24.22
CA ASN A 111 25.19 -16.05 24.93
C ASN A 111 26.35 -16.73 24.18
N GLU A 112 26.05 -17.76 23.37
CA GLU A 112 27.10 -18.54 22.66
C GLU A 112 27.72 -17.77 21.49
N VAL A 113 27.02 -16.76 20.96
CA VAL A 113 27.44 -16.00 19.77
C VAL A 113 27.42 -14.48 19.98
N ASP A 114 27.36 -14.01 21.23
CA ASP A 114 27.24 -12.58 21.56
C ASP A 114 26.17 -11.87 20.70
N GLY A 115 24.97 -12.44 20.65
CA GLY A 115 23.96 -12.02 19.73
C GLY A 115 22.54 -12.05 20.28
N TYR A 116 21.59 -11.84 19.40
CA TYR A 116 20.17 -11.84 19.72
C TYR A 116 19.38 -12.64 18.67
N ARG A 117 18.43 -13.44 19.14
CA ARG A 117 17.30 -13.90 18.35
C ARG A 117 16.17 -12.90 18.53
N VAL A 118 15.73 -12.26 17.46
CA VAL A 118 14.70 -11.23 17.50
C VAL A 118 13.51 -11.69 16.67
N THR A 119 12.35 -11.83 17.30
CA THR A 119 11.08 -12.11 16.60
C THR A 119 10.34 -10.81 16.42
N VAL A 120 10.07 -10.46 15.16
CA VAL A 120 9.28 -9.29 14.79
C VAL A 120 8.00 -9.79 14.13
N THR A 121 6.85 -9.46 14.71
CA THR A 121 5.55 -9.76 14.11
C THR A 121 4.93 -8.46 13.62
N PHE A 122 4.82 -8.32 12.30
CA PHE A 122 4.18 -7.18 11.68
C PHE A 122 2.68 -7.41 11.57
N LEU A 123 1.89 -6.42 12.00
CA LEU A 123 0.44 -6.35 11.71
C LEU A 123 0.25 -5.60 10.40
N CYS A 124 0.01 -6.34 9.32
CA CYS A 124 0.01 -5.83 7.96
C CYS A 124 -1.39 -5.55 7.42
N ASP A 125 -1.42 -4.67 6.42
CA ASP A 125 -2.54 -4.56 5.50
C ASP A 125 -2.84 -5.94 4.86
N PRO A 126 -4.11 -6.30 4.67
CA PRO A 126 -4.47 -7.60 4.07
C PRO A 126 -4.08 -7.76 2.60
N PHE A 127 -3.58 -6.69 1.98
CA PHE A 127 -3.12 -6.70 0.59
C PHE A 127 -1.60 -6.67 0.51
N GLU A 128 -1.09 -7.35 -0.50
CA GLU A 128 0.31 -7.31 -0.91
C GLU A 128 0.42 -6.35 -2.10
N TYR A 129 1.38 -5.44 -2.08
CA TYR A 129 1.45 -4.35 -3.06
C TYR A 129 2.66 -4.47 -3.97
N GLU A 130 2.44 -4.29 -5.28
CA GLU A 130 3.54 -4.04 -6.20
C GLU A 130 4.19 -2.67 -5.92
N PRO A 131 5.47 -2.48 -6.27
CA PRO A 131 6.11 -1.16 -6.20
C PRO A 131 5.32 -0.12 -7.00
N GLU A 132 5.12 1.05 -6.42
CA GLU A 132 4.45 2.15 -7.13
C GLU A 132 5.21 2.55 -8.40
N ARG A 133 4.45 2.76 -9.46
CA ARG A 133 4.97 3.27 -10.74
C ARG A 133 4.12 4.42 -11.22
N VAL A 134 4.76 5.41 -11.81
CA VAL A 134 4.05 6.52 -12.44
C VAL A 134 3.89 6.22 -13.93
N VAL A 135 2.65 6.14 -14.37
CA VAL A 135 2.30 5.88 -15.78
C VAL A 135 1.42 7.01 -16.32
N THR A 136 1.65 7.41 -17.58
CA THR A 136 0.73 8.33 -18.25
C THR A 136 -0.47 7.55 -18.78
N LEU A 137 -1.67 7.98 -18.43
CA LEU A 137 -2.89 7.32 -18.86
C LEU A 137 -3.15 7.55 -20.34
N GLY A 138 -3.42 6.46 -21.05
CA GLY A 138 -3.96 6.46 -22.41
C GLY A 138 -5.50 6.45 -22.37
N THR A 139 -6.10 5.66 -23.27
CA THR A 139 -7.54 5.50 -23.40
C THR A 139 -8.12 4.38 -22.53
N SER A 140 -7.28 3.60 -21.88
CA SER A 140 -7.71 2.53 -20.98
C SER A 140 -6.68 2.22 -19.90
N ILE A 141 -7.13 1.59 -18.83
CA ILE A 141 -6.32 1.04 -17.72
C ILE A 141 -6.72 -0.41 -17.54
N VAL A 142 -5.72 -1.30 -17.39
CA VAL A 142 -5.92 -2.69 -17.04
C VAL A 142 -5.51 -2.92 -15.60
N ASN A 143 -6.43 -3.37 -14.77
CA ASN A 143 -6.09 -3.91 -13.46
C ASN A 143 -5.85 -5.42 -13.60
N HIS A 144 -4.61 -5.83 -13.52
CA HIS A 144 -4.20 -7.22 -13.64
C HIS A 144 -4.29 -7.98 -12.31
N THR A 145 -4.46 -7.27 -11.19
CA THR A 145 -4.48 -7.85 -9.85
C THR A 145 -5.90 -8.29 -9.44
N ASN A 146 -5.99 -9.00 -8.31
CA ASN A 146 -7.26 -9.49 -7.77
C ASN A 146 -7.88 -8.57 -6.71
N ALA A 147 -7.27 -7.40 -6.45
CA ALA A 147 -7.76 -6.40 -5.52
C ALA A 147 -8.18 -5.10 -6.25
N PRO A 148 -9.12 -4.30 -5.71
CA PRO A 148 -9.43 -2.99 -6.23
C PRO A 148 -8.22 -2.06 -6.05
N MET A 149 -7.95 -1.21 -7.02
CA MET A 149 -6.86 -0.24 -6.97
C MET A 149 -7.40 1.18 -6.82
N PHE A 150 -6.84 1.92 -5.88
CA PHE A 150 -7.14 3.33 -5.58
C PHE A 150 -5.95 4.20 -6.03
N PRO A 151 -5.96 4.71 -7.27
CA PRO A 151 -4.81 5.41 -7.83
C PRO A 151 -4.62 6.78 -7.21
N LYS A 152 -3.38 7.26 -7.17
CA LYS A 152 -3.13 8.70 -7.04
C LYS A 152 -2.95 9.28 -8.45
N LEU A 153 -3.73 10.32 -8.78
CA LEU A 153 -3.68 10.94 -10.10
C LEU A 153 -3.06 12.32 -10.04
N GLU A 154 -2.21 12.62 -11.01
CA GLU A 154 -1.76 13.95 -11.37
C GLU A 154 -2.48 14.36 -12.65
N VAL A 155 -3.39 15.31 -12.55
CA VAL A 155 -4.18 15.82 -13.68
C VAL A 155 -3.61 17.15 -14.11
N LEU A 156 -3.10 17.23 -15.32
CA LEU A 156 -2.57 18.46 -15.93
C LEU A 156 -3.65 19.08 -16.81
N GLY A 157 -3.88 20.35 -16.68
CA GLY A 157 -4.86 21.10 -17.47
C GLY A 157 -4.34 22.46 -17.89
N SER A 158 -5.08 23.11 -18.79
CA SER A 158 -4.67 24.39 -19.40
C SER A 158 -5.78 25.42 -19.46
N VAL A 159 -6.97 25.12 -18.92
CA VAL A 159 -8.13 26.01 -19.02
C VAL A 159 -8.86 26.16 -17.68
N ALA A 160 -9.45 27.34 -17.45
CA ALA A 160 -10.21 27.67 -16.26
C ALA A 160 -11.72 27.36 -16.38
N THR A 161 -12.14 26.69 -17.46
CA THR A 161 -13.53 26.26 -17.67
C THR A 161 -13.71 24.82 -17.19
N GLN A 162 -14.95 24.43 -16.94
CA GLN A 162 -15.29 23.10 -16.47
C GLN A 162 -14.60 22.00 -17.30
N GLN A 163 -14.00 21.06 -16.61
CA GLN A 163 -13.33 19.89 -17.19
C GLN A 163 -13.83 18.61 -16.55
N THR A 164 -13.73 17.53 -17.30
CA THR A 164 -14.24 16.22 -16.89
C THR A 164 -13.19 15.15 -17.15
N LEU A 165 -12.97 14.30 -16.16
CA LEU A 165 -12.19 13.07 -16.26
C LEU A 165 -13.10 11.89 -15.95
N THR A 166 -13.14 10.90 -16.84
CA THR A 166 -13.93 9.67 -16.64
C THR A 166 -13.01 8.46 -16.68
N ILE A 167 -13.13 7.60 -15.69
CA ILE A 167 -12.44 6.31 -15.60
C ILE A 167 -13.48 5.23 -15.34
N GLY A 168 -13.70 4.35 -16.31
CA GLY A 168 -14.79 3.38 -16.27
C GLY A 168 -16.15 4.06 -16.24
N ALA A 169 -16.97 3.71 -15.25
CA ALA A 169 -18.28 4.34 -15.01
C ALA A 169 -18.22 5.58 -14.09
N GLN A 170 -17.04 5.94 -13.59
CA GLN A 170 -16.87 7.02 -12.62
C GLN A 170 -16.43 8.30 -13.33
N THR A 171 -17.11 9.40 -13.05
CA THR A 171 -16.84 10.71 -13.67
C THR A 171 -16.61 11.76 -12.62
N MET A 172 -15.45 12.42 -12.68
CA MET A 172 -15.09 13.55 -11.84
C MET A 172 -15.12 14.85 -12.65
N ILE A 173 -15.80 15.86 -12.14
CA ILE A 173 -15.98 17.17 -12.77
C ILE A 173 -15.22 18.21 -11.96
N PHE A 174 -14.29 18.89 -12.59
CA PHE A 174 -13.58 20.06 -12.07
C PHE A 174 -14.32 21.31 -12.52
N LYS A 175 -15.14 21.90 -11.64
CA LYS A 175 -16.07 23.00 -11.99
C LYS A 175 -15.36 24.24 -12.53
N ASN A 176 -14.24 24.61 -11.92
CA ASN A 176 -13.44 25.78 -12.28
C ASN A 176 -12.26 25.43 -13.20
N GLY A 177 -12.24 24.19 -13.73
CA GLY A 177 -11.17 23.68 -14.55
C GLY A 177 -9.84 23.48 -13.78
N ILE A 178 -8.82 23.15 -14.54
CA ILE A 178 -7.44 22.98 -14.07
C ILE A 178 -6.55 23.79 -15.01
N THR A 179 -5.93 24.85 -14.50
CA THR A 179 -5.06 25.72 -15.33
C THR A 179 -3.62 25.26 -15.36
N THR A 180 -3.19 24.44 -14.42
CA THR A 180 -1.84 23.88 -14.35
C THR A 180 -1.90 22.43 -13.92
N ARG A 181 -2.19 22.15 -12.63
CA ARG A 181 -2.16 20.81 -12.04
C ARG A 181 -3.16 20.66 -10.90
N ALA A 182 -3.75 19.48 -10.81
CA ALA A 182 -4.48 19.00 -9.64
C ALA A 182 -3.99 17.60 -9.27
N TRP A 183 -3.92 17.31 -7.98
CA TRP A 183 -3.67 15.98 -7.45
C TRP A 183 -4.97 15.40 -6.92
N VAL A 184 -5.28 14.17 -7.31
CA VAL A 184 -6.45 13.43 -6.82
C VAL A 184 -5.93 12.20 -6.07
N GLU A 185 -6.09 12.22 -4.74
CA GLU A 185 -5.86 11.06 -3.90
C GLU A 185 -7.15 10.26 -3.78
N ASN A 186 -7.13 8.99 -4.19
CA ASN A 186 -8.31 8.13 -4.19
C ASN A 186 -8.30 7.08 -3.07
N LYS A 187 -7.20 6.96 -2.32
CA LYS A 187 -7.10 5.97 -1.23
C LYS A 187 -8.20 6.19 -0.20
N LEU A 188 -8.88 5.12 0.19
CA LEU A 188 -9.96 5.18 1.18
C LEU A 188 -9.45 5.78 2.50
N GLY A 189 -10.22 6.73 3.03
CA GLY A 189 -9.86 7.48 4.24
C GLY A 189 -8.92 8.67 4.01
N GLU A 190 -8.23 8.75 2.85
CA GLU A 190 -7.33 9.86 2.49
C GLU A 190 -7.82 10.64 1.28
N GLN A 191 -9.05 10.39 0.81
CA GLN A 191 -9.64 10.94 -0.40
C GLN A 191 -9.62 12.48 -0.39
N ASN A 192 -8.92 13.06 -1.36
CA ASN A 192 -8.71 14.49 -1.42
C ASN A 192 -8.33 14.96 -2.83
N VAL A 193 -8.70 16.19 -3.15
CA VAL A 193 -8.22 16.88 -4.36
C VAL A 193 -7.51 18.16 -3.96
N THR A 194 -6.27 18.31 -4.41
CA THR A 194 -5.46 19.51 -4.16
C THR A 194 -5.03 20.17 -5.46
N ASN A 195 -4.86 21.47 -5.44
CA ASN A 195 -4.31 22.23 -6.57
C ASN A 195 -2.75 22.17 -6.58
N ASN A 196 -2.15 22.85 -7.56
CA ASN A 196 -0.69 22.92 -7.70
C ASN A 196 0.04 23.53 -6.48
N ALA A 197 -0.63 24.35 -5.69
CA ALA A 197 -0.09 24.94 -4.46
C ALA A 197 -0.32 24.05 -3.21
N GLY A 198 -0.92 22.85 -3.38
CA GLY A 198 -1.25 21.95 -2.27
C GLY A 198 -2.54 22.31 -1.52
N ALA A 199 -3.25 23.36 -1.93
CA ALA A 199 -4.50 23.75 -1.29
C ALA A 199 -5.63 22.77 -1.69
N ASN A 200 -6.47 22.41 -0.70
CA ASN A 200 -7.64 21.57 -0.92
C ASN A 200 -8.68 22.28 -1.79
N ILE A 201 -9.15 21.60 -2.84
CA ILE A 201 -10.16 22.09 -3.78
C ILE A 201 -11.38 21.16 -3.92
N ASN A 202 -11.65 20.31 -2.93
CA ASN A 202 -12.78 19.36 -2.95
C ASN A 202 -14.13 20.05 -3.26
N SER A 203 -14.35 21.28 -2.76
CA SER A 203 -15.57 22.06 -3.02
C SER A 203 -15.76 22.44 -4.50
N GLN A 204 -14.67 22.46 -5.27
CA GLN A 204 -14.67 22.75 -6.71
C GLN A 204 -14.81 21.48 -7.57
N VAL A 205 -14.87 20.31 -6.94
CA VAL A 205 -14.96 19.03 -7.61
C VAL A 205 -16.31 18.39 -7.34
N LYS A 206 -16.85 17.69 -8.34
CA LYS A 206 -18.09 16.91 -8.23
C LYS A 206 -17.89 15.53 -8.83
N GLY A 207 -18.39 14.51 -8.17
CA GLY A 207 -18.33 13.12 -8.60
C GLY A 207 -17.58 12.23 -7.61
N PRO A 208 -17.59 10.93 -7.83
CA PRO A 208 -16.90 9.97 -6.96
C PRO A 208 -15.38 9.99 -7.15
N PHE A 209 -14.66 9.55 -6.14
CA PHE A 209 -13.26 9.18 -6.28
C PHE A 209 -13.11 7.87 -7.04
N PHE A 210 -12.00 7.72 -7.76
CA PHE A 210 -11.82 6.61 -8.68
C PHE A 210 -11.38 5.33 -7.97
N VAL A 211 -12.01 4.23 -8.36
CA VAL A 211 -11.64 2.86 -8.00
C VAL A 211 -11.53 2.07 -9.29
N ILE A 212 -10.42 1.39 -9.51
CA ILE A 212 -10.23 0.50 -10.65
C ILE A 212 -10.51 -0.92 -10.20
N PRO A 213 -11.61 -1.53 -10.65
CA PRO A 213 -12.03 -2.85 -10.19
C PRO A 213 -11.00 -3.93 -10.58
N PRO A 214 -10.90 -5.02 -9.79
CA PRO A 214 -9.94 -6.09 -10.04
C PRO A 214 -10.21 -6.81 -11.37
N LYS A 215 -9.14 -7.27 -12.01
CA LYS A 215 -9.18 -8.08 -13.25
C LYS A 215 -10.04 -7.49 -14.37
N LYS A 216 -10.07 -6.16 -14.49
CA LYS A 216 -10.84 -5.46 -15.52
C LYS A 216 -10.01 -4.43 -16.27
N THR A 217 -10.39 -4.25 -17.54
CA THR A 217 -9.99 -3.10 -18.36
C THR A 217 -11.07 -2.05 -18.24
N VAL A 218 -10.70 -0.82 -17.87
CA VAL A 218 -11.61 0.32 -17.79
C VAL A 218 -11.19 1.39 -18.80
N ALA A 219 -12.15 1.98 -19.48
CA ALA A 219 -11.92 3.08 -20.43
C ALA A 219 -11.56 4.36 -19.66
N VAL A 220 -10.72 5.19 -20.27
CA VAL A 220 -10.35 6.52 -19.78
C VAL A 220 -10.71 7.54 -20.82
N SER A 221 -11.47 8.56 -20.44
CA SER A 221 -11.75 9.70 -21.29
C SER A 221 -11.64 11.02 -20.51
N LYS A 222 -11.29 12.07 -21.22
CA LYS A 222 -11.11 13.40 -20.64
C LYS A 222 -11.50 14.49 -21.63
N THR A 223 -11.95 15.64 -21.14
CA THR A 223 -12.17 16.83 -21.97
C THR A 223 -10.85 17.38 -22.49
N SER A 224 -10.89 18.10 -23.59
CA SER A 224 -9.71 18.64 -24.28
C SER A 224 -8.86 19.58 -23.41
N GLY A 225 -9.46 20.23 -22.40
CA GLY A 225 -8.74 21.08 -21.46
C GLY A 225 -7.84 20.32 -20.47
N ILE A 226 -8.06 19.02 -20.27
CA ILE A 226 -7.12 18.16 -19.56
C ILE A 226 -6.08 17.69 -20.55
N THR A 227 -4.85 18.19 -20.42
CA THR A 227 -3.77 17.89 -21.35
C THR A 227 -3.15 16.50 -21.13
N SER A 228 -2.95 16.12 -19.86
CA SER A 228 -2.39 14.82 -19.48
C SER A 228 -2.92 14.37 -18.12
N VAL A 229 -2.98 13.05 -17.92
CA VAL A 229 -3.21 12.44 -16.61
C VAL A 229 -2.12 11.42 -16.38
N LYS A 230 -1.38 11.59 -15.27
CA LYS A 230 -0.44 10.58 -14.80
C LYS A 230 -1.04 9.87 -13.60
N MET A 231 -0.81 8.59 -13.51
CA MET A 231 -1.31 7.73 -12.46
C MET A 231 -0.14 7.11 -11.71
N THR A 232 -0.09 7.29 -10.41
CA THR A 232 0.73 6.45 -9.53
C THR A 232 -0.06 5.20 -9.23
N THR A 233 0.46 4.06 -9.66
CA THR A 233 -0.19 2.76 -9.49
C THR A 233 -0.01 2.26 -8.06
N ARG A 234 -1.04 1.57 -7.55
CA ARG A 234 -1.04 0.90 -6.24
C ARG A 234 -1.68 -0.46 -6.40
N TRP A 235 -1.09 -1.27 -7.29
CA TRP A 235 -1.58 -2.62 -7.56
C TRP A 235 -1.46 -3.49 -6.33
N GLY A 236 -2.56 -4.08 -5.91
CA GLY A 236 -2.62 -4.93 -4.73
C GLY A 236 -3.07 -6.36 -5.06
N TRP A 237 -2.48 -7.32 -4.40
CA TRP A 237 -2.86 -8.72 -4.42
C TRP A 237 -3.48 -9.13 -3.08
N ARG A 238 -4.49 -9.97 -3.13
CA ARG A 238 -5.14 -10.54 -1.95
C ARG A 238 -4.87 -12.02 -1.88
#